data_d7f0232b3cc50c34c55b94abaef67e82
#
_entry.id   d7f0232b3cc50c34c55b94abaef67e82
#
_cell.length_a   1.000
_cell.length_b   1.000
_cell.length_c   1.000
_cell.angle_alpha   90.00
_cell.angle_beta   90.00
_cell.angle_gamma   90.00
#
_symmetry.space_group_name_H-M   'P 1'
#
loop_
_entity.id
_entity.type
_entity.pdbx_description
1 polymer ?
#
loop_
_entity_poly.entity_id
_entity_poly.type
_entity_poly.pdbx_seq_one_letter_code
_entity_poly.pdbx_strand_id
1 'polypeptide(L)'
;CVLRFFSFYPAQQKALAVGQVIRVRGEVKGGMMGFTMMHPSFKAASGELPSVLTPVYPVSAGLPQTYLRRAIASALSRADLGESLPAAITWPSAPHGKLAPSLRQALIYLHHPTPEVSIAALEDRSHPAWQRLKAEELLAQQLSQRMAKQERDTLRAPALQVKAGGWHDKLKEVLPFQLTAAQHRVGQEIAQD
;
A
#
# COMPACT_ATOMS: atom_id res chain seq x y z
N CYS A 1 27.80 4.14 -22.78
CA CYS A 1 26.62 4.95 -22.49
C CYS A 1 27.00 6.43 -22.58
N VAL A 2 26.18 7.24 -23.26
CA VAL A 2 26.38 8.69 -23.40
C VAL A 2 25.54 9.40 -22.33
N LEU A 3 26.20 10.22 -21.50
CA LEU A 3 25.51 11.05 -20.51
C LEU A 3 25.24 12.43 -21.12
N ARG A 4 24.00 12.88 -21.15
CA ARG A 4 23.61 14.18 -21.73
C ARG A 4 23.10 15.11 -20.64
N PHE A 5 23.69 16.33 -20.59
CA PHE A 5 23.29 17.41 -19.70
C PHE A 5 22.96 18.65 -20.54
N PHE A 6 21.82 19.28 -20.32
CA PHE A 6 21.48 20.55 -21.01
C PHE A 6 22.16 21.76 -20.35
N SER A 7 22.38 21.67 -19.06
CA SER A 7 23.11 22.65 -18.29
C SER A 7 23.99 21.96 -17.25
N PHE A 8 25.16 22.53 -16.96
CA PHE A 8 26.05 22.00 -15.94
C PHE A 8 26.87 23.15 -15.32
N TYR A 9 27.23 22.95 -14.07
CA TYR A 9 28.05 23.90 -13.32
C TYR A 9 29.53 23.50 -13.38
N PRO A 10 30.49 24.45 -13.20
CA PRO A 10 31.91 24.15 -13.21
C PRO A 10 32.36 23.03 -12.28
N ALA A 11 31.73 22.92 -11.11
CA ALA A 11 31.96 21.81 -10.16
C ALA A 11 31.61 20.44 -10.74
N GLN A 12 30.54 20.35 -11.52
CA GLN A 12 30.11 19.10 -12.19
C GLN A 12 31.10 18.74 -13.32
N GLN A 13 31.54 19.71 -14.07
CA GLN A 13 32.52 19.52 -15.12
C GLN A 13 33.86 18.95 -14.58
N LYS A 14 34.31 19.47 -13.43
CA LYS A 14 35.50 18.97 -12.75
C LYS A 14 35.30 17.54 -12.23
N ALA A 15 34.12 17.21 -11.73
CA ALA A 15 33.80 15.86 -11.26
C ALA A 15 33.65 14.83 -12.39
N LEU A 16 33.35 15.27 -13.61
CA LEU A 16 33.23 14.45 -14.82
C LEU A 16 34.52 14.46 -15.71
N ALA A 17 35.64 14.89 -15.14
CA ALA A 17 36.91 14.95 -15.89
C ALA A 17 37.32 13.54 -16.36
N VAL A 18 38.04 13.52 -17.50
CA VAL A 18 38.59 12.28 -18.08
C VAL A 18 39.47 11.56 -17.06
N GLY A 19 39.29 10.25 -16.93
CA GLY A 19 40.03 9.42 -15.98
C GLY A 19 39.34 9.29 -14.60
N GLN A 20 38.26 10.03 -14.32
CA GLN A 20 37.49 9.85 -13.09
C GLN A 20 36.52 8.68 -13.22
N VAL A 21 36.51 7.81 -12.19
CA VAL A 21 35.50 6.75 -12.08
C VAL A 21 34.30 7.30 -11.36
N ILE A 22 33.16 7.28 -12.03
CA ILE A 22 31.90 7.82 -11.50
C ILE A 22 30.84 6.76 -11.47
N ARG A 23 29.94 6.90 -10.53
CA ARG A 23 28.68 6.15 -10.48
C ARG A 23 27.56 7.04 -10.98
N VAL A 24 26.81 6.56 -11.97
CA VAL A 24 25.68 7.28 -12.55
C VAL A 24 24.37 6.53 -12.26
N ARG A 25 23.30 7.31 -12.11
CA ARG A 25 21.95 6.79 -11.93
C ARG A 25 20.97 7.63 -12.74
N GLY A 26 20.20 6.98 -13.59
CA GLY A 26 19.20 7.62 -14.43
C GLY A 26 18.47 6.60 -15.29
N GLU A 27 17.49 7.07 -16.05
CA GLU A 27 16.80 6.26 -17.05
C GLU A 27 17.72 6.02 -18.24
N VAL A 28 17.89 4.75 -18.61
CA VAL A 28 18.70 4.35 -19.78
C VAL A 28 17.77 4.24 -20.98
N LYS A 29 18.05 5.03 -22.01
CA LYS A 29 17.34 4.94 -23.30
C LYS A 29 18.27 4.33 -24.35
N GLY A 30 17.78 3.29 -25.02
CA GLY A 30 18.47 2.70 -26.17
C GLY A 30 18.20 3.51 -27.44
N GLY A 31 19.17 3.54 -28.35
CA GLY A 31 19.02 4.15 -29.66
C GLY A 31 20.02 3.59 -30.63
N MET A 32 19.95 3.97 -31.92
CA MET A 32 20.87 3.48 -32.99
C MET A 32 22.33 3.71 -32.68
N MET A 33 22.67 4.71 -31.85
CA MET A 33 24.05 5.07 -31.47
C MET A 33 24.45 4.56 -30.07
N GLY A 34 23.68 3.57 -29.50
CA GLY A 34 23.96 3.01 -28.19
C GLY A 34 23.05 3.58 -27.07
N PHE A 35 23.47 3.34 -25.83
CA PHE A 35 22.69 3.75 -24.66
C PHE A 35 22.97 5.22 -24.27
N THR A 36 21.89 5.94 -23.90
CA THR A 36 21.96 7.35 -23.50
C THR A 36 21.21 7.53 -22.18
N MET A 37 21.74 8.36 -21.27
CA MET A 37 21.06 8.87 -20.09
C MET A 37 20.93 10.38 -20.17
N MET A 38 19.69 10.89 -19.93
CA MET A 38 19.41 12.32 -19.89
C MET A 38 19.40 12.80 -18.44
N HIS A 39 20.20 13.82 -18.12
CA HIS A 39 20.32 14.39 -16.78
C HIS A 39 20.51 13.36 -15.65
N PRO A 40 21.43 12.38 -15.78
CA PRO A 40 21.63 11.40 -14.72
C PRO A 40 22.18 12.05 -13.46
N SER A 41 21.81 11.51 -12.31
CA SER A 41 22.51 11.79 -11.07
C SER A 41 23.86 11.08 -11.09
N PHE A 42 24.92 11.77 -10.67
CA PHE A 42 26.26 11.16 -10.62
C PHE A 42 26.99 11.53 -9.32
N LYS A 43 27.93 10.70 -8.95
CA LYS A 43 28.86 10.92 -7.83
C LYS A 43 30.15 10.15 -8.10
N ALA A 44 31.23 10.54 -7.42
CA ALA A 44 32.47 9.76 -7.46
C ALA A 44 32.18 8.30 -7.07
N ALA A 45 32.76 7.35 -7.78
CA ALA A 45 32.63 5.94 -7.48
C ALA A 45 33.47 5.63 -6.24
N SER A 46 32.81 5.61 -5.08
CA SER A 46 33.40 5.17 -3.82
C SER A 46 32.60 4.01 -3.25
N GLY A 47 33.29 2.94 -2.85
CA GLY A 47 32.68 1.75 -2.23
C GLY A 47 31.89 0.84 -3.18
N GLU A 48 31.31 -0.19 -2.63
CA GLU A 48 30.50 -1.18 -3.34
C GLU A 48 29.18 -0.60 -3.86
N LEU A 49 28.57 -1.26 -4.84
CA LEU A 49 27.22 -0.95 -5.29
C LEU A 49 26.23 -1.18 -4.16
N PRO A 50 25.14 -0.40 -4.05
CA PRO A 50 24.12 -0.66 -3.06
C PRO A 50 23.58 -2.09 -3.20
N SER A 51 23.54 -2.80 -2.08
CA SER A 51 23.00 -4.16 -1.98
C SER A 51 21.47 -4.19 -1.91
N VAL A 52 20.82 -3.04 -1.91
CA VAL A 52 19.36 -2.90 -1.86
C VAL A 52 18.87 -1.87 -2.86
N LEU A 53 17.63 -2.01 -3.30
CA LEU A 53 16.99 -1.00 -4.16
C LEU A 53 16.77 0.29 -3.37
N THR A 54 16.97 1.41 -4.04
CA THR A 54 16.79 2.72 -3.39
C THR A 54 15.33 3.13 -3.43
N PRO A 55 14.65 3.31 -2.29
CA PRO A 55 13.26 3.71 -2.27
C PRO A 55 13.06 5.13 -2.80
N VAL A 56 11.95 5.32 -3.52
CA VAL A 56 11.48 6.62 -4.01
C VAL A 56 10.09 6.85 -3.41
N TYR A 57 9.96 7.91 -2.63
CA TYR A 57 8.71 8.26 -1.96
C TYR A 57 7.97 9.36 -2.70
N PRO A 58 6.62 9.36 -2.69
CA PRO A 58 5.84 10.51 -3.12
C PRO A 58 6.25 11.75 -2.32
N VAL A 59 6.50 12.84 -3.01
CA VAL A 59 6.90 14.11 -2.39
C VAL A 59 5.98 15.23 -2.81
N SER A 60 5.75 16.16 -1.90
CA SER A 60 5.23 17.49 -2.19
C SER A 60 6.38 18.50 -2.36
N ALA A 61 6.08 19.68 -2.90
CA ALA A 61 7.08 20.72 -3.07
C ALA A 61 7.79 21.03 -1.74
N GLY A 62 9.12 21.10 -1.77
CA GLY A 62 9.96 21.45 -0.61
C GLY A 62 10.47 20.28 0.23
N LEU A 63 10.03 19.03 -0.02
CA LEU A 63 10.53 17.87 0.73
C LEU A 63 11.51 17.03 -0.13
N PRO A 64 12.83 17.09 0.13
CA PRO A 64 13.79 16.29 -0.63
C PRO A 64 13.75 14.81 -0.26
N GLN A 65 13.95 13.93 -1.26
CA GLN A 65 14.00 12.47 -1.08
C GLN A 65 14.99 12.01 -0.01
N THR A 66 16.13 12.70 0.11
CA THR A 66 17.16 12.38 1.12
C THR A 66 16.65 12.58 2.54
N TYR A 67 15.80 13.59 2.77
CA TYR A 67 15.18 13.83 4.06
C TYR A 67 14.20 12.70 4.40
N LEU A 68 13.29 12.37 3.46
CA LEU A 68 12.30 11.31 3.67
C LEU A 68 12.96 9.96 3.95
N ARG A 69 13.99 9.59 3.18
CA ARG A 69 14.73 8.35 3.41
C ARG A 69 15.33 8.29 4.80
N ARG A 70 15.94 9.37 5.28
CA ARG A 70 16.51 9.42 6.65
C ARG A 70 15.42 9.36 7.72
N ALA A 71 14.34 10.10 7.54
CA ALA A 71 13.23 10.11 8.48
C ALA A 71 12.59 8.71 8.60
N ILE A 72 12.32 8.04 7.48
CA ILE A 72 11.73 6.70 7.44
C ILE A 72 12.70 5.67 8.02
N ALA A 73 13.97 5.69 7.64
CA ALA A 73 14.98 4.79 8.23
C ALA A 73 15.08 4.97 9.75
N SER A 74 15.06 6.21 10.23
CA SER A 74 15.05 6.52 11.65
C SER A 74 13.76 6.05 12.35
N ALA A 75 12.60 6.19 11.70
CA ALA A 75 11.33 5.69 12.22
C ALA A 75 11.33 4.16 12.34
N LEU A 76 11.72 3.46 11.28
CA LEU A 76 11.80 1.98 11.27
C LEU A 76 12.76 1.41 12.32
N SER A 77 13.85 2.14 12.64
CA SER A 77 14.79 1.70 13.66
C SER A 77 14.30 1.89 15.10
N ARG A 78 13.44 2.89 15.33
CA ARG A 78 13.00 3.30 16.68
C ARG A 78 11.56 2.90 17.00
N ALA A 79 10.72 2.68 16.00
CA ALA A 79 9.33 2.30 16.22
C ALA A 79 9.24 0.91 16.86
N ASP A 80 8.33 0.77 17.80
CA ASP A 80 7.91 -0.55 18.23
C ASP A 80 7.06 -1.19 17.11
N LEU A 81 7.68 -2.15 16.43
CA LEU A 81 7.07 -2.91 15.35
C LEU A 81 6.88 -4.36 15.78
N GLY A 82 6.42 -4.55 17.02
CA GLY A 82 6.00 -5.85 17.53
C GLY A 82 4.80 -6.41 16.74
N GLU A 83 4.54 -7.71 16.91
CA GLU A 83 3.35 -8.32 16.29
C GLU A 83 2.08 -7.77 16.92
N SER A 84 1.23 -7.18 16.08
CA SER A 84 -0.09 -6.67 16.46
C SER A 84 -1.16 -7.76 16.51
N LEU A 85 -0.88 -8.92 15.91
CA LEU A 85 -1.84 -10.01 15.79
C LEU A 85 -1.58 -11.08 16.86
N PRO A 86 -2.64 -11.64 17.45
CA PRO A 86 -2.52 -12.77 18.36
C PRO A 86 -1.83 -13.97 17.66
N ALA A 87 -0.99 -14.68 18.38
CA ALA A 87 -0.26 -15.87 17.87
C ALA A 87 -1.20 -16.99 17.35
N ALA A 88 -2.46 -16.99 17.80
CA ALA A 88 -3.49 -17.92 17.32
C ALA A 88 -3.96 -17.64 15.88
N ILE A 89 -3.71 -16.44 15.36
CA ILE A 89 -4.02 -16.10 13.97
C ILE A 89 -2.89 -16.62 13.10
N THR A 90 -3.11 -17.79 12.52
CA THR A 90 -2.21 -18.33 11.50
C THR A 90 -2.53 -17.70 10.17
N TRP A 91 -1.56 -17.02 9.60
CA TRP A 91 -1.68 -16.55 8.22
C TRP A 91 -1.77 -17.74 7.26
N PRO A 92 -2.57 -17.63 6.20
CA PRO A 92 -2.47 -18.59 5.12
C PRO A 92 -1.00 -18.70 4.73
N SER A 93 -0.47 -19.91 4.73
CA SER A 93 0.92 -20.15 4.36
C SER A 93 1.19 -19.46 3.03
N ALA A 94 2.26 -18.66 2.99
CA ALA A 94 2.71 -18.11 1.72
C ALA A 94 2.93 -19.27 0.73
N PRO A 95 2.70 -19.06 -0.57
CA PRO A 95 3.01 -20.07 -1.58
C PRO A 95 4.40 -20.66 -1.30
N HIS A 96 4.53 -21.98 -1.30
CA HIS A 96 5.75 -22.72 -0.96
C HIS A 96 6.08 -22.92 0.53
N GLY A 97 5.11 -22.87 1.45
CA GLY A 97 5.30 -23.26 2.84
C GLY A 97 6.20 -22.32 3.67
N LYS A 98 6.52 -21.14 3.16
CA LYS A 98 7.27 -20.13 3.94
C LYS A 98 6.33 -19.46 4.92
N LEU A 99 6.80 -19.28 6.16
CA LEU A 99 6.09 -18.45 7.14
C LEU A 99 5.89 -17.04 6.60
N ALA A 100 4.71 -16.46 6.85
CA ALA A 100 4.48 -15.07 6.53
C ALA A 100 5.49 -14.20 7.31
N PRO A 101 6.02 -13.13 6.69
CA PRO A 101 6.96 -12.25 7.39
C PRO A 101 6.28 -11.57 8.59
N SER A 102 7.04 -11.29 9.63
CA SER A 102 6.58 -10.44 10.74
C SER A 102 6.25 -9.03 10.24
N LEU A 103 5.48 -8.25 11.00
CA LEU A 103 5.18 -6.86 10.65
C LEU A 103 6.48 -6.07 10.41
N ARG A 104 7.44 -6.17 11.31
CA ARG A 104 8.75 -5.54 11.18
C ARG A 104 9.48 -5.97 9.90
N GLN A 105 9.53 -7.26 9.63
CA GLN A 105 10.19 -7.80 8.43
C GLN A 105 9.50 -7.30 7.15
N ALA A 106 8.17 -7.30 7.12
CA ALA A 106 7.41 -6.82 5.98
C ALA A 106 7.67 -5.33 5.69
N LEU A 107 7.63 -4.48 6.72
CA LEU A 107 7.89 -3.05 6.59
C LEU A 107 9.33 -2.77 6.15
N ILE A 108 10.32 -3.36 6.82
CA ILE A 108 11.74 -3.17 6.45
C ILE A 108 11.96 -3.61 5.00
N TYR A 109 11.44 -4.78 4.62
CA TYR A 109 11.62 -5.29 3.26
C TYR A 109 11.00 -4.39 2.19
N LEU A 110 9.80 -3.87 2.40
CA LEU A 110 9.14 -2.98 1.43
C LEU A 110 9.84 -1.63 1.28
N HIS A 111 10.53 -1.18 2.32
CA HIS A 111 11.34 0.05 2.25
C HIS A 111 12.76 -0.18 1.70
N HIS A 112 13.29 -1.39 1.83
CA HIS A 112 14.64 -1.76 1.40
C HIS A 112 14.64 -3.15 0.73
N PRO A 113 13.93 -3.33 -0.40
CA PRO A 113 13.88 -4.61 -1.08
C PRO A 113 15.26 -4.97 -1.65
N THR A 114 15.57 -6.26 -1.64
CA THR A 114 16.82 -6.77 -2.21
C THR A 114 16.75 -6.74 -3.74
N PRO A 115 17.89 -6.69 -4.45
CA PRO A 115 17.93 -6.63 -5.92
C PRO A 115 17.30 -7.86 -6.61
N GLU A 116 17.26 -9.00 -5.92
CA GLU A 116 16.71 -10.26 -6.41
C GLU A 116 15.18 -10.30 -6.41
N VAL A 117 14.52 -9.29 -5.82
CA VAL A 117 13.06 -9.24 -5.79
C VAL A 117 12.48 -9.10 -7.19
N SER A 118 11.42 -9.81 -7.46
CA SER A 118 10.62 -9.56 -8.66
C SER A 118 9.97 -8.18 -8.58
N ILE A 119 10.36 -7.27 -9.47
CA ILE A 119 9.75 -5.93 -9.57
C ILE A 119 8.25 -6.05 -9.82
N ALA A 120 7.83 -6.98 -10.70
CA ALA A 120 6.41 -7.26 -10.94
C ALA A 120 5.67 -7.61 -9.64
N ALA A 121 6.26 -8.44 -8.76
CA ALA A 121 5.63 -8.80 -7.49
C ALA A 121 5.55 -7.63 -6.50
N LEU A 122 6.38 -6.61 -6.64
CA LEU A 122 6.25 -5.36 -5.88
C LEU A 122 5.17 -4.45 -6.47
N GLU A 123 5.11 -4.33 -7.79
CA GLU A 123 4.17 -3.46 -8.51
C GLU A 123 2.72 -3.98 -8.39
N ASP A 124 2.49 -5.26 -8.62
CA ASP A 124 1.16 -5.90 -8.48
C ASP A 124 0.79 -6.19 -7.02
N ARG A 125 1.70 -5.94 -6.09
CA ARG A 125 1.53 -6.15 -4.65
C ARG A 125 1.23 -7.60 -4.28
N SER A 126 1.74 -8.57 -5.03
CA SER A 126 1.62 -10.01 -4.73
C SER A 126 2.71 -10.51 -3.78
N HIS A 127 3.78 -9.75 -3.55
CA HIS A 127 4.85 -10.12 -2.64
C HIS A 127 4.32 -10.38 -1.21
N PRO A 128 4.81 -11.42 -0.49
CA PRO A 128 4.34 -11.77 0.86
C PRO A 128 4.32 -10.62 1.86
N ALA A 129 5.28 -9.68 1.79
CA ALA A 129 5.30 -8.49 2.63
C ALA A 129 4.08 -7.57 2.37
N TRP A 130 3.64 -7.41 1.11
CA TRP A 130 2.42 -6.70 0.78
C TRP A 130 1.18 -7.45 1.26
N GLN A 131 1.15 -8.77 1.08
CA GLN A 131 0.02 -9.59 1.55
C GLN A 131 -0.14 -9.50 3.07
N ARG A 132 0.98 -9.47 3.81
CA ARG A 132 0.97 -9.28 5.27
C ARG A 132 0.29 -7.97 5.67
N LEU A 133 0.65 -6.84 5.03
CA LEU A 133 0.05 -5.54 5.34
C LEU A 133 -1.41 -5.45 4.92
N LYS A 134 -1.75 -5.95 3.72
CA LYS A 134 -3.15 -5.98 3.25
C LYS A 134 -4.06 -6.75 4.20
N ALA A 135 -3.60 -7.91 4.65
CA ALA A 135 -4.41 -8.76 5.52
C ALA A 135 -4.61 -8.13 6.91
N GLU A 136 -3.60 -7.44 7.45
CA GLU A 136 -3.73 -6.70 8.70
C GLU A 136 -4.71 -5.54 8.59
N GLU A 137 -4.62 -4.76 7.52
CA GLU A 137 -5.54 -3.66 7.24
C GLU A 137 -6.99 -4.15 7.10
N LEU A 138 -7.21 -5.22 6.32
CA LEU A 138 -8.54 -5.81 6.16
C LEU A 138 -9.11 -6.35 7.48
N LEU A 139 -8.26 -6.96 8.30
CA LEU A 139 -8.67 -7.44 9.62
C LEU A 139 -9.07 -6.27 10.52
N ALA A 140 -8.27 -5.21 10.55
CA ALA A 140 -8.58 -4.00 11.34
C ALA A 140 -9.91 -3.37 10.89
N GLN A 141 -10.16 -3.27 9.58
CA GLN A 141 -11.43 -2.80 9.04
C GLN A 141 -12.60 -3.69 9.46
N GLN A 142 -12.46 -5.02 9.35
CA GLN A 142 -13.50 -5.96 9.76
C GLN A 142 -13.81 -5.88 11.26
N LEU A 143 -12.77 -5.78 12.08
CA LEU A 143 -12.95 -5.61 13.53
C LEU A 143 -13.68 -4.30 13.87
N SER A 144 -13.28 -3.19 13.24
CA SER A 144 -13.93 -1.90 13.41
C SER A 144 -15.40 -1.92 13.02
N GLN A 145 -15.73 -2.58 11.90
CA GLN A 145 -17.12 -2.74 11.46
C GLN A 145 -17.92 -3.60 12.44
N ARG A 146 -17.33 -4.69 12.94
CA ARG A 146 -17.99 -5.54 13.94
C ARG A 146 -18.24 -4.82 15.26
N MET A 147 -17.26 -4.06 15.73
CA MET A 147 -17.42 -3.24 16.94
C MET A 147 -18.53 -2.21 16.76
N ALA A 148 -18.54 -1.47 15.66
CA ALA A 148 -19.60 -0.52 15.35
C ALA A 148 -20.98 -1.19 15.19
N LYS A 149 -21.03 -2.41 14.65
CA LYS A 149 -22.26 -3.20 14.61
C LYS A 149 -22.71 -3.57 16.01
N GLN A 150 -21.84 -4.14 16.85
CA GLN A 150 -22.18 -4.50 18.24
C GLN A 150 -22.70 -3.31 19.04
N GLU A 151 -22.09 -2.13 18.84
CA GLU A 151 -22.57 -0.90 19.48
C GLU A 151 -23.97 -0.53 19.01
N ARG A 152 -24.25 -0.60 17.70
CA ARG A 152 -25.60 -0.36 17.17
C ARG A 152 -26.61 -1.40 17.65
N ASP A 153 -26.22 -2.65 17.75
CA ASP A 153 -27.10 -3.74 18.21
C ASP A 153 -27.53 -3.58 19.68
N THR A 154 -26.88 -2.69 20.46
CA THR A 154 -27.32 -2.30 21.79
C THR A 154 -28.46 -1.26 21.80
N LEU A 155 -28.60 -0.53 20.69
CA LEU A 155 -29.65 0.47 20.54
C LEU A 155 -30.96 -0.25 20.31
N ARG A 156 -31.99 0.16 21.06
CA ARG A 156 -33.35 -0.38 20.92
C ARG A 156 -34.20 0.60 20.15
N ALA A 157 -34.76 0.17 19.03
CA ALA A 157 -35.79 0.90 18.34
C ALA A 157 -37.16 0.59 18.95
N PRO A 158 -38.14 1.52 18.94
CA PRO A 158 -39.51 1.19 19.28
C PRO A 158 -40.07 0.18 18.27
N ALA A 159 -40.67 -0.89 18.76
CA ALA A 159 -41.24 -1.94 17.92
C ALA A 159 -42.30 -1.36 16.95
N LEU A 160 -42.05 -1.49 15.67
CA LEU A 160 -43.01 -1.07 14.64
C LEU A 160 -44.00 -2.20 14.38
N GLN A 161 -45.16 -2.11 15.03
CA GLN A 161 -46.24 -3.08 14.80
C GLN A 161 -47.01 -2.73 13.53
N VAL A 162 -46.96 -3.63 12.55
CA VAL A 162 -47.78 -3.55 11.34
C VAL A 162 -49.22 -3.91 11.74
N LYS A 163 -50.14 -2.93 11.72
CA LYS A 163 -51.56 -3.16 11.92
C LYS A 163 -52.22 -3.52 10.60
N ALA A 164 -52.99 -4.61 10.56
CA ALA A 164 -53.77 -4.99 9.39
C ALA A 164 -54.72 -3.84 8.97
N GLY A 165 -54.76 -3.51 7.67
CA GLY A 165 -55.48 -2.37 7.13
C GLY A 165 -54.88 -1.00 7.46
N GLY A 166 -53.64 -0.97 8.02
CA GLY A 166 -52.90 0.25 8.32
C GLY A 166 -52.27 0.93 7.12
N TRP A 167 -51.45 1.95 7.39
CA TRP A 167 -50.77 2.71 6.34
C TRP A 167 -49.85 1.86 5.43
N HIS A 168 -49.27 0.80 5.97
CA HIS A 168 -48.43 -0.13 5.22
C HIS A 168 -49.24 -0.85 4.13
N ASP A 169 -50.46 -1.33 4.43
CA ASP A 169 -51.29 -2.05 3.46
C ASP A 169 -51.81 -1.08 2.40
N LYS A 170 -52.27 0.11 2.83
CA LYS A 170 -52.70 1.18 1.92
C LYS A 170 -51.59 1.63 1.00
N LEU A 171 -50.33 1.73 1.48
CA LEU A 171 -49.20 2.04 0.63
C LEU A 171 -48.98 0.96 -0.42
N LYS A 172 -49.04 -0.31 -0.05
CA LYS A 172 -48.88 -1.41 -1.02
C LYS A 172 -49.95 -1.44 -2.09
N GLU A 173 -51.17 -1.06 -1.77
CA GLU A 173 -52.29 -1.00 -2.73
C GLU A 173 -52.10 0.11 -3.79
N VAL A 174 -51.42 1.21 -3.44
CA VAL A 174 -51.18 2.33 -4.35
C VAL A 174 -49.88 2.20 -5.15
N LEU A 175 -49.04 1.22 -4.84
CA LEU A 175 -47.78 1.04 -5.59
C LEU A 175 -48.08 0.54 -7.01
N PRO A 176 -47.48 1.15 -8.06
CA PRO A 176 -47.69 0.75 -9.44
C PRO A 176 -46.98 -0.59 -9.81
N PHE A 177 -46.41 -1.29 -8.85
CA PHE A 177 -45.69 -2.55 -8.99
C PHE A 177 -45.88 -3.43 -7.76
N GLN A 178 -45.67 -4.74 -7.94
CA GLN A 178 -45.64 -5.68 -6.83
C GLN A 178 -44.25 -5.75 -6.23
N LEU A 179 -44.18 -5.83 -4.89
CA LEU A 179 -42.89 -6.02 -4.20
C LEU A 179 -42.29 -7.38 -4.55
N THR A 180 -40.99 -7.41 -4.77
CA THR A 180 -40.24 -8.66 -4.98
C THR A 180 -40.16 -9.47 -3.68
N ALA A 181 -39.90 -10.76 -3.77
CA ALA A 181 -39.70 -11.64 -2.61
C ALA A 181 -38.59 -11.14 -1.68
N ALA A 182 -37.52 -10.54 -2.25
CA ALA A 182 -36.44 -9.94 -1.45
C ALA A 182 -36.90 -8.71 -0.65
N GLN A 183 -37.71 -7.84 -1.26
CA GLN A 183 -38.27 -6.66 -0.59
C GLN A 183 -39.25 -7.05 0.53
N HIS A 184 -40.07 -8.10 0.32
CA HIS A 184 -40.93 -8.65 1.37
C HIS A 184 -40.11 -9.17 2.55
N ARG A 185 -39.06 -9.96 2.30
CA ARG A 185 -38.18 -10.50 3.34
C ARG A 185 -37.54 -9.38 4.16
N VAL A 186 -36.93 -8.41 3.48
CA VAL A 186 -36.26 -7.28 4.15
C VAL A 186 -37.24 -6.46 4.97
N GLY A 187 -38.49 -6.23 4.46
CA GLY A 187 -39.53 -5.55 5.21
C GLY A 187 -39.96 -6.31 6.48
N GLN A 188 -39.98 -7.64 6.45
CA GLN A 188 -40.23 -8.47 7.62
C GLN A 188 -39.06 -8.43 8.63
N GLU A 189 -37.82 -8.48 8.16
CA GLU A 189 -36.63 -8.36 9.00
C GLU A 189 -36.60 -7.00 9.72
N ILE A 190 -36.86 -5.88 9.02
CA ILE A 190 -36.94 -4.54 9.64
C ILE A 190 -38.06 -4.43 10.69
N ALA A 191 -39.15 -5.12 10.45
CA ALA A 191 -40.29 -5.10 11.42
C ALA A 191 -40.06 -5.94 12.70
N GLN A 192 -39.06 -6.84 12.66
CA GLN A 192 -38.67 -7.70 13.78
C GLN A 192 -37.53 -7.11 14.62
N ASP A 193 -36.73 -6.19 14.06
CA ASP A 193 -35.63 -5.48 14.73
C ASP A 193 -36.21 -4.44 15.74
#